data_454475e47a438c4f48aae2b96fd8a373
#
_entry.id   454475e47a438c4f48aae2b96fd8a373
#
_cell.length_a   1.000
_cell.length_b   1.000
_cell.length_c   1.000
_cell.angle_alpha   90.00
_cell.angle_beta   90.00
_cell.angle_gamma   90.00
#
_symmetry.space_group_name_H-M   'P 1'
#
loop_
_entity.id
_entity.type
_entity.pdbx_description
1 polymer ?
#
loop_
_entity_poly.entity_id
_entity_poly.type
_entity_poly.pdbx_seq_one_letter_code
_entity_poly.pdbx_strand_id
1 'polypeptide(L)'
;MLWPLVVAAVVAVLVTGVVVVMQPTGPAPAPAAAPQGIDEALATSPTSAAASTATPVAPTSPTGAAPTPTPTAKPTTGRPVAPAASVATSKRKGVGVWTFDGVSQALANSGASWYYTWDVAHSGVTSPKGAEFVPMIWGAKSVTATNLQQAKKNGRYLLGFNEPDLKGQAEMTVEQALELWPQLQATGLPLGSPAVAWGGDRPGEWLDRFMAGAKQRGYRVDFIALHWYGGDFTTANAVNQLKSYLQAVHDRYQLPIWLTEFALIDFSNGVRFPSQAQQAAFLTAATRMLGGLSWLQRYAWFGLPATDKDQTGLFRNGSTATAVGRAYQAAR
;
A
#
# COMPACT_ATOMS: atom_id res chain seq x y z
N MET A 1 2.28 29.52 2.79
CA MET A 1 3.58 29.07 2.24
C MET A 1 4.41 28.20 3.19
N LEU A 2 3.85 27.73 4.32
CA LEU A 2 4.58 26.89 5.32
C LEU A 2 4.22 25.39 5.21
N TRP A 3 3.31 25.03 4.33
CA TRP A 3 2.74 23.69 4.22
C TRP A 3 3.69 22.61 3.64
N PRO A 4 4.48 22.85 2.57
CA PRO A 4 5.39 21.83 2.05
C PRO A 4 6.49 21.41 3.05
N LEU A 5 6.89 22.34 3.92
CA LEU A 5 7.90 22.05 4.97
C LEU A 5 7.37 21.13 6.07
N VAL A 6 6.06 21.23 6.38
CA VAL A 6 5.43 20.38 7.40
C VAL A 6 5.25 18.93 6.90
N VAL A 7 4.85 18.75 5.64
CA VAL A 7 4.71 17.40 5.05
C VAL A 7 6.08 16.74 4.89
N ALA A 8 7.07 17.48 4.38
CA ALA A 8 8.45 16.97 4.29
C ALA A 8 9.04 16.66 5.68
N ALA A 9 8.71 17.45 6.71
CA ALA A 9 9.16 17.21 8.08
C ALA A 9 8.51 15.97 8.70
N VAL A 10 7.22 15.73 8.44
CA VAL A 10 6.50 14.55 8.98
C VAL A 10 6.99 13.26 8.32
N VAL A 11 7.22 13.25 7.00
CA VAL A 11 7.82 12.11 6.31
C VAL A 11 9.28 11.93 6.73
N ALA A 12 10.04 13.02 6.94
CA ALA A 12 11.41 12.97 7.45
C ALA A 12 11.47 12.47 8.91
N VAL A 13 10.46 12.74 9.74
CA VAL A 13 10.39 12.20 11.13
C VAL A 13 10.23 10.69 11.14
N LEU A 14 9.43 10.12 10.26
CA LEU A 14 9.31 8.67 10.11
C LEU A 14 10.61 8.02 9.63
N VAL A 15 11.38 8.74 8.80
CA VAL A 15 12.61 8.22 8.18
C VAL A 15 13.87 8.61 8.96
N THR A 16 13.90 9.73 9.67
CA THR A 16 15.17 10.23 10.27
C THR A 16 15.24 10.16 11.79
N GLY A 17 14.15 9.97 12.50
CA GLY A 17 14.15 9.91 13.98
C GLY A 17 14.75 11.13 14.70
N VAL A 18 15.15 12.18 13.97
CA VAL A 18 15.73 13.41 14.52
C VAL A 18 15.24 14.61 13.74
N VAL A 19 14.27 15.31 14.30
CA VAL A 19 14.00 16.70 13.93
C VAL A 19 14.57 17.59 15.03
N VAL A 20 15.56 18.38 14.71
CA VAL A 20 15.98 19.49 15.56
C VAL A 20 14.92 20.58 15.39
N VAL A 21 13.92 20.57 16.25
CA VAL A 21 13.02 21.70 16.40
C VAL A 21 13.70 22.68 17.37
N MET A 22 13.97 23.89 16.91
CA MET A 22 14.31 24.98 17.82
C MET A 22 13.15 25.20 18.78
N GLN A 23 13.39 24.95 20.06
CA GLN A 23 12.40 24.99 21.13
C GLN A 23 12.05 26.38 21.61
N PRO A 24 10.80 26.57 22.04
CA PRO A 24 10.51 27.31 23.28
C PRO A 24 10.54 26.33 24.45
N THR A 25 11.20 26.77 25.53
CA THR A 25 11.44 26.02 26.75
C THR A 25 10.15 25.61 27.47
N GLY A 26 9.84 24.33 27.45
CA GLY A 26 8.83 23.66 28.25
C GLY A 26 9.18 22.17 28.37
N PRO A 27 8.77 21.45 29.45
CA PRO A 27 9.17 20.06 29.63
C PRO A 27 8.67 19.16 28.49
N ALA A 28 9.57 18.33 27.97
CA ALA A 28 9.32 17.46 26.84
C ALA A 28 8.22 16.43 27.15
N PRO A 29 7.24 16.18 26.26
CA PRO A 29 6.41 14.99 26.34
C PRO A 29 7.24 13.75 26.04
N ALA A 30 6.96 12.66 26.75
CA ALA A 30 7.58 11.36 26.57
C ALA A 30 7.41 10.86 25.13
N PRO A 31 8.37 10.11 24.57
CA PRO A 31 8.26 9.58 23.22
C PRO A 31 7.02 8.69 23.10
N ALA A 32 6.20 8.95 22.08
CA ALA A 32 5.06 8.11 21.76
C ALA A 32 5.53 6.70 21.43
N ALA A 33 5.01 5.71 22.13
CA ALA A 33 5.28 4.31 21.86
C ALA A 33 4.82 3.98 20.43
N ALA A 34 5.65 3.27 19.69
CA ALA A 34 5.29 2.66 18.41
C ALA A 34 4.06 1.76 18.62
N PRO A 35 3.17 1.61 17.63
CA PRO A 35 2.00 0.78 17.78
C PRO A 35 2.43 -0.66 18.09
N GLN A 36 2.18 -1.09 19.33
CA GLN A 36 2.28 -2.48 19.74
C GLN A 36 1.09 -3.20 19.11
N GLY A 37 1.31 -4.02 18.11
CA GLY A 37 0.16 -4.71 17.56
C GLY A 37 0.42 -5.71 16.45
N ILE A 38 1.64 -5.80 15.94
CA ILE A 38 1.94 -6.78 14.90
C ILE A 38 2.42 -8.11 15.49
N ASP A 39 3.00 -8.12 16.71
CA ASP A 39 3.57 -9.34 17.30
C ASP A 39 2.59 -10.16 18.16
N GLU A 40 1.51 -9.59 18.68
CA GLU A 40 0.58 -10.34 19.55
C GLU A 40 -0.36 -11.32 18.81
N ALA A 41 -0.52 -11.17 17.50
CA ALA A 41 -1.37 -12.07 16.71
C ALA A 41 -0.69 -13.41 16.32
N LEU A 42 0.61 -13.56 16.56
CA LEU A 42 1.37 -14.77 16.22
C LEU A 42 1.72 -15.65 17.45
N ALA A 43 1.40 -15.22 18.68
CA ALA A 43 1.86 -15.87 19.91
C ALA A 43 0.83 -16.78 20.61
N THR A 44 -0.38 -16.96 20.09
CA THR A 44 -1.37 -17.85 20.70
C THR A 44 -1.85 -18.91 19.72
N SER A 45 -1.03 -19.92 19.47
CA SER A 45 -1.53 -21.24 19.06
C SER A 45 -1.68 -22.10 20.32
N PRO A 46 -2.85 -22.63 20.62
CA PRO A 46 -2.99 -23.56 21.73
C PRO A 46 -2.36 -24.89 21.37
N THR A 47 -1.42 -25.31 22.19
CA THR A 47 -0.92 -26.69 22.24
C THR A 47 -2.08 -27.59 22.59
N SER A 48 -2.56 -28.39 21.66
CA SER A 48 -3.45 -29.52 21.94
C SER A 48 -2.68 -30.81 21.79
N ALA A 49 -2.34 -31.40 22.91
CA ALA A 49 -1.94 -32.79 23.00
C ALA A 49 -3.20 -33.64 23.13
N ALA A 50 -3.35 -34.66 22.29
CA ALA A 50 -3.82 -35.98 22.70
C ALA A 50 -3.85 -36.90 21.49
N ALA A 51 -2.99 -37.91 21.54
CA ALA A 51 -2.99 -39.05 20.65
C ALA A 51 -4.24 -39.92 20.90
N SER A 52 -4.88 -40.40 19.84
CA SER A 52 -5.70 -41.59 19.92
C SER A 52 -5.50 -42.42 18.67
N THR A 53 -4.98 -43.62 18.92
CA THR A 53 -4.73 -44.71 17.95
C THR A 53 -6.04 -45.32 17.48
N ALA A 54 -6.24 -45.45 16.17
CA ALA A 54 -7.22 -46.35 15.60
C ALA A 54 -6.64 -47.00 14.33
N THR A 55 -6.61 -48.32 14.33
CA THR A 55 -6.11 -49.28 13.34
C THR A 55 -6.97 -49.24 12.06
N PRO A 56 -6.41 -49.42 10.86
CA PRO A 56 -7.17 -49.41 9.62
C PRO A 56 -7.79 -50.78 9.32
N VAL A 57 -9.07 -50.80 8.97
CA VAL A 57 -9.76 -51.95 8.37
C VAL A 57 -9.86 -51.69 6.88
N ALA A 58 -9.38 -52.63 6.09
CA ALA A 58 -9.46 -52.61 4.65
C ALA A 58 -10.86 -53.02 4.14
N PRO A 59 -11.41 -52.36 3.11
CA PRO A 59 -12.54 -52.94 2.37
C PRO A 59 -12.08 -53.57 1.06
N THR A 60 -12.65 -54.72 0.83
CA THR A 60 -12.58 -55.63 -0.34
C THR A 60 -13.16 -54.97 -1.60
N SER A 61 -12.47 -55.22 -2.73
CA SER A 61 -12.92 -54.88 -4.09
C SER A 61 -14.06 -55.75 -4.58
N PRO A 62 -14.99 -55.26 -5.38
CA PRO A 62 -15.76 -56.07 -6.30
C PRO A 62 -15.25 -55.94 -7.73
N THR A 63 -15.23 -57.12 -8.39
CA THR A 63 -14.79 -57.41 -9.72
C THR A 63 -15.79 -56.93 -10.79
N GLY A 64 -15.27 -56.31 -11.85
CA GLY A 64 -15.61 -56.59 -13.24
C GLY A 64 -16.89 -56.03 -13.86
N ALA A 65 -16.71 -55.12 -14.81
CA ALA A 65 -17.45 -55.10 -16.07
C ALA A 65 -16.62 -54.40 -17.17
N ALA A 66 -16.55 -54.98 -18.35
CA ALA A 66 -15.76 -54.54 -19.48
C ALA A 66 -16.37 -53.25 -20.14
N PRO A 67 -15.52 -52.36 -20.69
CA PRO A 67 -16.03 -51.16 -21.35
C PRO A 67 -16.41 -51.41 -22.82
N THR A 68 -17.56 -50.91 -23.19
CA THR A 68 -18.06 -50.77 -24.57
C THR A 68 -17.24 -49.70 -25.32
N PRO A 69 -16.89 -49.89 -26.62
CA PRO A 69 -16.06 -48.93 -27.34
C PRO A 69 -16.81 -47.64 -27.66
N THR A 70 -16.19 -46.52 -27.28
CA THR A 70 -16.62 -45.17 -27.61
C THR A 70 -16.17 -44.79 -29.04
N PRO A 71 -17.00 -44.12 -29.85
CA PRO A 71 -16.63 -43.74 -31.21
C PRO A 71 -15.51 -42.65 -31.20
N THR A 72 -14.53 -42.91 -32.07
CA THR A 72 -13.37 -42.04 -32.32
C THR A 72 -13.80 -40.64 -32.83
N ALA A 73 -13.58 -39.60 -32.04
CA ALA A 73 -13.75 -38.22 -32.47
C ALA A 73 -12.60 -37.82 -33.39
N LYS A 74 -12.95 -37.26 -34.54
CA LYS A 74 -12.07 -36.67 -35.57
C LYS A 74 -11.22 -35.57 -34.98
N PRO A 75 -9.91 -35.41 -35.30
CA PRO A 75 -9.09 -34.33 -34.81
C PRO A 75 -9.62 -32.98 -35.31
N THR A 76 -10.06 -32.14 -34.41
CA THR A 76 -10.34 -30.71 -34.72
C THR A 76 -9.00 -30.01 -34.77
N THR A 77 -8.65 -29.46 -35.92
CA THR A 77 -7.47 -28.61 -36.13
C THR A 77 -7.50 -27.46 -35.12
N GLY A 78 -6.51 -27.45 -34.26
CA GLY A 78 -6.35 -26.41 -33.25
C GLY A 78 -6.25 -25.03 -33.91
N ARG A 79 -7.17 -24.14 -33.53
CA ARG A 79 -7.09 -22.70 -33.80
C ARG A 79 -5.77 -22.19 -33.17
N PRO A 80 -4.96 -21.42 -33.89
CA PRO A 80 -3.75 -20.83 -33.32
C PRO A 80 -4.12 -20.03 -32.08
N VAL A 81 -3.51 -20.40 -30.94
CA VAL A 81 -3.56 -19.58 -29.72
C VAL A 81 -2.87 -18.26 -30.07
N ALA A 82 -3.64 -17.17 -30.13
CA ALA A 82 -3.07 -15.85 -30.27
C ALA A 82 -2.02 -15.64 -29.17
N PRO A 83 -0.85 -15.03 -29.49
CA PRO A 83 0.14 -14.71 -28.47
C PRO A 83 -0.58 -13.92 -27.37
N ALA A 84 -0.36 -14.29 -26.12
CA ALA A 84 -0.87 -13.54 -24.98
C ALA A 84 -0.52 -12.08 -25.20
N ALA A 85 -1.55 -11.24 -25.28
CA ALA A 85 -1.37 -9.80 -25.44
C ALA A 85 -0.36 -9.37 -24.39
N SER A 86 0.72 -8.70 -24.83
CA SER A 86 1.70 -8.07 -23.95
C SER A 86 0.90 -7.23 -22.97
N VAL A 87 0.92 -7.63 -21.70
CA VAL A 87 0.27 -6.85 -20.63
C VAL A 87 0.93 -5.49 -20.69
N ALA A 88 0.19 -4.50 -21.17
CA ALA A 88 0.60 -3.11 -21.20
C ALA A 88 1.21 -2.82 -19.84
N THR A 89 2.42 -2.22 -19.80
CA THR A 89 3.12 -1.79 -18.59
C THR A 89 2.10 -1.25 -17.61
N SER A 90 1.90 -2.00 -16.56
CA SER A 90 0.67 -1.89 -15.81
C SER A 90 0.58 -0.48 -15.23
N LYS A 91 -0.50 0.22 -15.48
CA LYS A 91 -0.85 1.49 -14.82
C LYS A 91 -0.92 1.37 -13.28
N ARG A 92 -0.47 0.22 -12.75
CA ARG A 92 -0.47 -0.15 -11.34
C ARG A 92 0.72 0.40 -10.57
N LYS A 93 1.90 0.52 -11.23
CA LYS A 93 3.16 0.86 -10.59
C LYS A 93 3.25 2.34 -10.26
N GLY A 94 3.30 2.69 -9.00
CA GLY A 94 3.36 4.05 -8.49
C GLY A 94 4.44 4.27 -7.44
N VAL A 95 4.61 5.52 -7.04
CA VAL A 95 5.59 5.93 -6.03
C VAL A 95 5.14 7.16 -5.26
N GLY A 96 5.40 7.19 -3.94
CA GLY A 96 5.30 8.39 -3.13
C GLY A 96 6.48 9.33 -3.43
N VAL A 97 6.20 10.63 -3.59
CA VAL A 97 7.19 11.61 -4.04
C VAL A 97 7.20 12.83 -3.12
N TRP A 98 8.36 13.17 -2.62
CA TRP A 98 8.65 14.51 -2.07
C TRP A 98 9.84 15.13 -2.80
N THR A 99 9.99 16.44 -2.70
CA THR A 99 10.96 17.21 -3.49
C THR A 99 12.39 16.98 -3.05
N PHE A 100 13.28 16.81 -4.02
CA PHE A 100 14.73 16.77 -3.86
C PHE A 100 15.38 17.15 -5.20
N ASP A 101 16.68 17.35 -5.23
CA ASP A 101 17.40 17.75 -6.44
C ASP A 101 17.26 16.72 -7.55
N GLY A 102 16.66 17.12 -8.67
CA GLY A 102 16.42 16.25 -9.80
C GLY A 102 15.17 15.37 -9.68
N VAL A 103 14.23 15.65 -8.76
CA VAL A 103 13.02 14.86 -8.53
C VAL A 103 12.24 14.53 -9.80
N SER A 104 12.04 15.48 -10.71
CA SER A 104 11.30 15.28 -11.96
C SER A 104 12.00 14.30 -12.89
N GLN A 105 13.34 14.37 -12.96
CA GLN A 105 14.16 13.43 -13.73
C GLN A 105 14.16 12.03 -13.09
N ALA A 106 14.25 11.96 -11.76
CA ALA A 106 14.16 10.69 -11.02
C ALA A 106 12.81 10.02 -11.24
N LEU A 107 11.72 10.79 -11.18
CA LEU A 107 10.36 10.30 -11.44
C LEU A 107 10.25 9.75 -12.87
N ALA A 108 10.78 10.47 -13.87
CA ALA A 108 10.82 9.99 -15.25
C ALA A 108 11.62 8.69 -15.38
N ASN A 109 12.80 8.63 -14.76
CA ASN A 109 13.69 7.47 -14.81
C ASN A 109 13.15 6.27 -14.03
N SER A 110 12.26 6.48 -13.06
CA SER A 110 11.65 5.38 -12.26
C SER A 110 10.74 4.49 -13.11
N GLY A 111 10.12 5.04 -14.14
CA GLY A 111 9.09 4.37 -14.93
C GLY A 111 7.79 4.15 -14.15
N ALA A 112 7.54 4.98 -13.12
CA ALA A 112 6.25 4.99 -12.43
C ALA A 112 5.14 5.47 -13.37
N SER A 113 3.99 4.83 -13.34
CA SER A 113 2.82 5.20 -14.11
C SER A 113 1.87 6.12 -13.35
N TRP A 114 2.07 6.26 -12.05
CA TRP A 114 1.37 7.22 -11.22
C TRP A 114 2.22 7.58 -10.00
N TYR A 115 1.89 8.71 -9.37
CA TYR A 115 2.54 9.18 -8.16
C TYR A 115 1.63 10.11 -7.37
N TYR A 116 1.97 10.34 -6.12
CA TYR A 116 1.30 11.30 -5.25
C TYR A 116 2.33 11.95 -4.32
N THR A 117 1.95 13.05 -3.69
CA THR A 117 2.83 13.91 -2.89
C THR A 117 2.27 14.20 -1.50
N TRP A 118 1.31 13.42 -1.04
CA TRP A 118 0.52 13.67 0.19
C TRP A 118 -0.20 15.04 0.20
N ASP A 119 -0.40 15.63 -0.98
CA ASP A 119 -1.03 16.94 -1.16
C ASP A 119 -1.95 16.92 -2.38
N VAL A 120 -2.75 17.97 -2.54
CA VAL A 120 -3.59 18.22 -3.72
C VAL A 120 -2.79 18.80 -4.89
N ALA A 121 -1.51 19.13 -4.67
CA ALA A 121 -0.60 19.70 -5.65
C ALA A 121 0.70 18.89 -5.71
N HIS A 122 1.41 19.01 -6.82
CA HIS A 122 2.74 18.42 -7.05
C HIS A 122 3.79 19.50 -7.34
N SER A 123 3.79 20.56 -6.51
CA SER A 123 4.69 21.70 -6.65
C SER A 123 6.16 21.25 -6.71
N GLY A 124 6.89 21.76 -7.70
CA GLY A 124 8.29 21.38 -7.93
C GLY A 124 8.51 20.03 -8.62
N VAL A 125 7.43 19.30 -8.97
CA VAL A 125 7.50 18.02 -9.67
C VAL A 125 6.84 18.14 -11.04
N THR A 126 7.60 17.89 -12.09
CA THR A 126 7.07 17.78 -13.46
C THR A 126 6.65 16.34 -13.72
N SER A 127 5.37 16.12 -14.03
CA SER A 127 4.87 14.79 -14.41
C SER A 127 5.48 14.32 -15.72
N PRO A 128 6.18 13.17 -15.76
CA PRO A 128 6.62 12.61 -17.01
C PRO A 128 5.42 12.14 -17.85
N LYS A 129 5.61 12.09 -19.17
CA LYS A 129 4.56 11.60 -20.08
C LYS A 129 4.12 10.18 -19.68
N GLY A 130 2.83 10.03 -19.44
CA GLY A 130 2.23 8.74 -19.05
C GLY A 130 2.16 8.48 -17.56
N ALA A 131 2.76 9.30 -16.71
CA ALA A 131 2.58 9.24 -15.26
C ALA A 131 1.42 10.14 -14.82
N GLU A 132 0.51 9.57 -14.04
CA GLU A 132 -0.65 10.26 -13.49
C GLU A 132 -0.33 10.78 -12.08
N PHE A 133 -0.60 12.05 -11.83
CA PHE A 133 -0.63 12.59 -10.47
C PHE A 133 -1.98 12.25 -9.82
N VAL A 134 -1.94 11.82 -8.57
CA VAL A 134 -3.14 11.54 -7.78
C VAL A 134 -3.13 12.43 -6.54
N PRO A 135 -4.03 13.41 -6.44
CA PRO A 135 -4.13 14.28 -5.27
C PRO A 135 -4.62 13.54 -4.04
N MET A 136 -4.24 14.05 -2.86
CA MET A 136 -4.67 13.57 -1.55
C MET A 136 -5.24 14.72 -0.71
N ILE A 137 -6.34 14.46 0.00
CA ILE A 137 -6.77 15.26 1.14
C ILE A 137 -6.18 14.62 2.39
N TRP A 138 -5.05 15.16 2.85
CA TRP A 138 -4.22 14.54 3.88
C TRP A 138 -4.90 14.36 5.24
N GLY A 139 -5.70 15.33 5.65
CA GLY A 139 -6.39 15.30 6.95
C GLY A 139 -7.44 16.40 7.07
N ALA A 140 -8.04 16.58 8.25
CA ALA A 140 -9.14 17.52 8.47
C ALA A 140 -8.82 18.95 8.03
N LYS A 141 -7.61 19.44 8.32
CA LYS A 141 -7.18 20.80 7.95
C LYS A 141 -7.01 21.00 6.44
N SER A 142 -6.88 19.92 5.68
CA SER A 142 -6.79 19.95 4.21
C SER A 142 -8.16 20.02 3.53
N VAL A 143 -9.26 19.82 4.26
CA VAL A 143 -10.61 19.90 3.73
C VAL A 143 -11.01 21.37 3.62
N THR A 144 -10.60 22.01 2.53
CA THR A 144 -10.95 23.39 2.20
C THR A 144 -11.49 23.49 0.79
N ALA A 145 -12.34 24.48 0.52
CA ALA A 145 -12.88 24.68 -0.84
C ALA A 145 -11.76 24.81 -1.90
N THR A 146 -10.68 25.50 -1.56
CA THR A 146 -9.52 25.66 -2.44
C THR A 146 -8.85 24.30 -2.75
N ASN A 147 -8.56 23.50 -1.73
CA ASN A 147 -7.92 22.20 -1.93
C ASN A 147 -8.80 21.21 -2.69
N LEU A 148 -10.11 21.19 -2.40
CA LEU A 148 -11.06 20.33 -3.11
C LEU A 148 -11.18 20.73 -4.59
N GLN A 149 -11.20 22.02 -4.92
CA GLN A 149 -11.16 22.49 -6.30
C GLN A 149 -9.82 22.13 -6.98
N GLN A 150 -8.71 22.29 -6.27
CA GLN A 150 -7.39 21.93 -6.80
C GLN A 150 -7.25 20.42 -7.05
N ALA A 151 -7.78 19.59 -6.17
CA ALA A 151 -7.84 18.14 -6.37
C ALA A 151 -8.62 17.78 -7.64
N LYS A 152 -9.80 18.40 -7.87
CA LYS A 152 -10.58 18.20 -9.10
C LYS A 152 -9.84 18.62 -10.36
N LYS A 153 -9.04 19.68 -10.29
CA LYS A 153 -8.25 20.16 -11.43
C LYS A 153 -7.06 19.26 -11.73
N ASN A 154 -6.40 18.73 -10.69
CA ASN A 154 -5.11 18.06 -10.80
C ASN A 154 -5.21 16.55 -10.95
N GLY A 155 -6.32 15.91 -10.56
CA GLY A 155 -6.43 14.45 -10.56
C GLY A 155 -7.68 13.89 -11.19
N ARG A 156 -7.64 12.58 -11.46
CA ARG A 156 -8.80 11.78 -11.89
C ARG A 156 -9.32 10.89 -10.77
N TYR A 157 -8.60 10.78 -9.68
CA TYR A 157 -8.89 10.06 -8.45
C TYR A 157 -8.55 10.96 -7.29
N LEU A 158 -9.06 10.67 -6.12
CA LEU A 158 -8.74 11.39 -4.90
C LEU A 158 -8.42 10.37 -3.80
N LEU A 159 -7.24 10.49 -3.18
CA LEU A 159 -6.90 9.77 -1.97
C LEU A 159 -7.52 10.46 -0.76
N GLY A 160 -8.07 9.67 0.16
CA GLY A 160 -8.61 10.14 1.42
C GLY A 160 -7.54 10.45 2.45
N PHE A 161 -7.94 10.50 3.72
CA PHE A 161 -7.07 10.91 4.82
C PHE A 161 -5.90 9.96 5.05
N ASN A 162 -4.73 10.53 5.37
CA ASN A 162 -3.49 9.79 5.59
C ASN A 162 -3.33 9.39 7.04
N GLU A 163 -3.30 8.10 7.31
CA GLU A 163 -3.09 7.49 8.64
C GLU A 163 -3.86 8.22 9.76
N PRO A 164 -5.19 8.30 9.64
CA PRO A 164 -5.98 9.03 10.62
C PRO A 164 -6.01 8.36 11.99
N ASP A 165 -5.64 7.07 12.06
CA ASP A 165 -5.50 6.26 13.26
C ASP A 165 -4.17 6.48 14.00
N LEU A 166 -3.22 7.22 13.41
CA LEU A 166 -1.89 7.41 13.98
C LEU A 166 -1.66 8.83 14.48
N LYS A 167 -1.23 8.95 15.75
CA LYS A 167 -0.82 10.23 16.34
C LYS A 167 0.36 10.83 15.58
N GLY A 168 0.26 12.13 15.28
CA GLY A 168 1.28 12.84 14.50
C GLY A 168 1.11 12.73 12.99
N GLN A 169 0.17 11.89 12.52
CA GLN A 169 -0.33 11.87 11.15
C GLN A 169 -1.63 12.68 11.06
N ALA A 170 -2.60 12.30 10.25
CA ALA A 170 -3.85 13.05 10.18
C ALA A 170 -4.62 13.11 11.51
N GLU A 171 -4.41 12.14 12.39
CA GLU A 171 -4.91 12.08 13.77
C GLU A 171 -6.38 12.51 13.86
N MET A 172 -7.26 11.69 13.30
CA MET A 172 -8.69 11.96 13.20
C MET A 172 -9.50 10.85 13.86
N THR A 173 -10.59 11.22 14.52
CA THR A 173 -11.59 10.21 14.89
C THR A 173 -12.37 9.76 13.66
N VAL A 174 -12.99 8.58 13.75
CA VAL A 174 -13.88 8.06 12.68
C VAL A 174 -15.04 9.03 12.42
N GLU A 175 -15.59 9.62 13.46
CA GLU A 175 -16.70 10.57 13.40
C GLU A 175 -16.29 11.83 12.65
N GLN A 176 -15.14 12.42 12.95
CA GLN A 176 -14.59 13.57 12.24
C GLN A 176 -14.37 13.27 10.75
N ALA A 177 -13.84 12.09 10.45
CA ALA A 177 -13.65 11.67 9.06
C ALA A 177 -14.98 11.54 8.32
N LEU A 178 -15.99 10.92 8.95
CA LEU A 178 -17.33 10.77 8.39
C LEU A 178 -18.07 12.10 8.21
N GLU A 179 -17.91 13.07 9.12
CA GLU A 179 -18.48 14.41 8.98
C GLU A 179 -17.89 15.19 7.80
N LEU A 180 -16.60 15.02 7.52
CA LEU A 180 -15.92 15.69 6.43
C LEU A 180 -16.06 14.99 5.09
N TRP A 181 -16.38 13.70 5.09
CA TRP A 181 -16.42 12.85 3.89
C TRP A 181 -17.32 13.35 2.76
N PRO A 182 -18.52 13.92 3.03
CA PRO A 182 -19.37 14.48 1.98
C PRO A 182 -18.70 15.56 1.14
N GLN A 183 -17.78 16.33 1.72
CA GLN A 183 -17.06 17.36 0.99
C GLN A 183 -16.07 16.77 -0.01
N LEU A 184 -15.40 15.65 0.34
CA LEU A 184 -14.55 14.91 -0.58
C LEU A 184 -15.40 14.28 -1.70
N GLN A 185 -16.56 13.70 -1.38
CA GLN A 185 -17.49 13.16 -2.37
C GLN A 185 -17.99 14.22 -3.36
N ALA A 186 -18.21 15.46 -2.92
CA ALA A 186 -18.65 16.58 -3.74
C ALA A 186 -17.64 16.98 -4.83
N THR A 187 -16.40 16.49 -4.75
CA THR A 187 -15.44 16.62 -5.86
C THR A 187 -15.90 15.88 -7.11
N GLY A 188 -16.69 14.81 -6.97
CA GLY A 188 -17.10 13.93 -8.05
C GLY A 188 -16.02 12.94 -8.50
N LEU A 189 -14.80 13.01 -7.95
CA LEU A 189 -13.72 12.09 -8.27
C LEU A 189 -13.99 10.71 -7.65
N PRO A 190 -13.57 9.60 -8.29
CA PRO A 190 -13.47 8.32 -7.61
C PRO A 190 -12.58 8.46 -6.37
N LEU A 191 -13.09 7.97 -5.23
CA LEU A 191 -12.59 8.31 -3.91
C LEU A 191 -12.07 7.08 -3.18
N GLY A 192 -10.79 7.11 -2.82
CA GLY A 192 -10.17 6.10 -1.96
C GLY A 192 -10.52 6.30 -0.50
N SER A 193 -10.67 5.21 0.24
CA SER A 193 -10.83 5.28 1.69
C SER A 193 -9.70 6.09 2.34
N PRO A 194 -9.84 6.51 3.60
CA PRO A 194 -8.67 6.83 4.40
C PRO A 194 -7.70 5.64 4.40
N ALA A 195 -6.38 5.92 4.34
CA ALA A 195 -5.34 4.90 4.42
C ALA A 195 -4.86 4.82 5.87
N VAL A 196 -5.21 3.74 6.56
CA VAL A 196 -4.79 3.53 7.96
C VAL A 196 -3.36 3.05 8.05
N ALA A 197 -2.68 3.39 9.15
CA ALA A 197 -1.30 2.94 9.42
C ALA A 197 -1.26 1.44 9.72
N TRP A 198 -2.32 0.89 10.34
CA TRP A 198 -2.40 -0.54 10.70
C TRP A 198 -3.86 -1.02 10.83
N GLY A 199 -4.06 -2.35 10.97
CA GLY A 199 -5.36 -2.91 11.32
C GLY A 199 -6.46 -2.76 10.26
N GLY A 200 -6.12 -2.46 9.01
CA GLY A 200 -7.09 -2.34 7.92
C GLY A 200 -7.86 -3.62 7.64
N ASP A 201 -7.32 -4.77 8.04
CA ASP A 201 -7.93 -6.10 7.94
C ASP A 201 -8.78 -6.49 9.17
N ARG A 202 -8.72 -5.74 10.27
CA ARG A 202 -9.28 -6.13 11.56
C ARG A 202 -10.69 -5.58 11.78
N PRO A 203 -11.61 -6.42 12.31
CA PRO A 203 -12.94 -5.96 12.69
C PRO A 203 -12.88 -5.01 13.90
N GLY A 204 -13.71 -3.96 13.87
CA GLY A 204 -13.82 -2.97 14.95
C GLY A 204 -12.70 -1.93 14.99
N GLU A 205 -11.64 -2.08 14.20
CA GLU A 205 -10.57 -1.09 14.09
C GLU A 205 -11.00 0.15 13.28
N TRP A 206 -10.13 1.13 13.17
CA TRP A 206 -10.47 2.44 12.63
C TRP A 206 -11.12 2.38 11.24
N LEU A 207 -10.51 1.63 10.29
CA LEU A 207 -11.03 1.51 8.93
C LEU A 207 -12.37 0.79 8.90
N ASP A 208 -12.52 -0.28 9.68
CA ASP A 208 -13.77 -1.06 9.74
C ASP A 208 -14.94 -0.20 10.24
N ARG A 209 -14.72 0.58 11.30
CA ARG A 209 -15.72 1.53 11.83
C ARG A 209 -16.04 2.64 10.81
N PHE A 210 -15.03 3.16 10.13
CA PHE A 210 -15.24 4.17 9.08
C PHE A 210 -16.08 3.60 7.92
N MET A 211 -15.73 2.43 7.40
CA MET A 211 -16.46 1.79 6.30
C MET A 211 -17.89 1.45 6.69
N ALA A 212 -18.11 0.96 7.91
CA ALA A 212 -19.46 0.71 8.45
C ALA A 212 -20.27 2.02 8.56
N GLY A 213 -19.66 3.08 9.08
CA GLY A 213 -20.29 4.40 9.20
C GLY A 213 -20.57 5.06 7.85
N ALA A 214 -19.67 4.91 6.87
CA ALA A 214 -19.87 5.36 5.50
C ALA A 214 -21.05 4.64 4.84
N LYS A 215 -21.10 3.30 4.97
CA LYS A 215 -22.21 2.48 4.45
C LYS A 215 -23.54 2.89 5.07
N GLN A 216 -23.60 3.09 6.38
CA GLN A 216 -24.81 3.51 7.08
C GLN A 216 -25.35 4.86 6.60
N ARG A 217 -24.44 5.78 6.22
CA ARG A 217 -24.77 7.13 5.71
C ARG A 217 -24.98 7.17 4.19
N GLY A 218 -24.85 6.04 3.50
CA GLY A 218 -24.91 5.99 2.03
C GLY A 218 -23.75 6.73 1.33
N TYR A 219 -22.61 6.83 2.02
CA TYR A 219 -21.43 7.48 1.47
C TYR A 219 -20.70 6.54 0.50
N ARG A 220 -20.16 7.12 -0.56
CA ARG A 220 -19.40 6.40 -1.57
C ARG A 220 -17.92 6.29 -1.18
N VAL A 221 -17.38 5.08 -1.28
CA VAL A 221 -15.96 4.76 -1.25
C VAL A 221 -15.71 3.84 -2.44
N ASP A 222 -14.85 4.22 -3.37
CA ASP A 222 -14.71 3.50 -4.64
C ASP A 222 -13.60 2.46 -4.62
N PHE A 223 -12.59 2.64 -3.75
CA PHE A 223 -11.49 1.70 -3.54
C PHE A 223 -10.93 1.85 -2.13
N ILE A 224 -10.27 0.81 -1.64
CA ILE A 224 -9.57 0.84 -0.34
C ILE A 224 -8.12 1.26 -0.55
N ALA A 225 -7.71 2.37 0.07
CA ALA A 225 -6.32 2.77 0.16
C ALA A 225 -5.68 2.16 1.41
N LEU A 226 -4.44 1.63 1.28
CA LEU A 226 -3.75 0.92 2.36
C LEU A 226 -2.28 1.31 2.44
N HIS A 227 -1.75 1.27 3.67
CA HIS A 227 -0.32 1.27 3.95
C HIS A 227 0.10 -0.11 4.49
N TRP A 228 1.33 -0.51 4.20
CA TRP A 228 1.93 -1.71 4.75
C TRP A 228 3.44 -1.58 4.89
N TYR A 229 3.94 -1.77 6.09
CA TYR A 229 5.37 -1.81 6.38
C TYR A 229 5.72 -3.11 7.07
N GLY A 230 6.73 -3.82 6.53
CA GLY A 230 7.14 -5.12 7.04
C GLY A 230 8.36 -5.02 7.95
N GLY A 231 8.24 -5.54 9.19
CA GLY A 231 9.35 -5.64 10.16
C GLY A 231 10.20 -6.91 10.01
N ASP A 232 9.70 -7.94 9.35
CA ASP A 232 10.47 -9.14 9.02
C ASP A 232 11.23 -8.92 7.70
N PHE A 233 12.56 -8.87 7.78
CA PHE A 233 13.41 -8.61 6.61
C PHE A 233 13.75 -9.88 5.81
N THR A 234 13.13 -11.02 6.13
CA THR A 234 13.18 -12.24 5.32
C THR A 234 12.21 -12.11 4.17
N THR A 235 12.69 -12.01 2.95
CA THR A 235 11.88 -11.72 1.75
C THR A 235 10.63 -12.60 1.63
N ALA A 236 10.76 -13.91 1.82
CA ALA A 236 9.63 -14.84 1.67
C ALA A 236 8.53 -14.58 2.72
N ASN A 237 8.93 -14.35 3.98
CA ASN A 237 8.01 -14.07 5.06
C ASN A 237 7.28 -12.74 4.84
N ALA A 238 8.04 -11.67 4.53
CA ALA A 238 7.47 -10.35 4.26
C ALA A 238 6.46 -10.36 3.10
N VAL A 239 6.77 -11.06 2.00
CA VAL A 239 5.85 -11.21 0.87
C VAL A 239 4.58 -11.95 1.25
N ASN A 240 4.70 -13.03 2.06
CA ASN A 240 3.55 -13.77 2.53
C ASN A 240 2.68 -12.93 3.49
N GLN A 241 3.28 -12.19 4.41
CA GLN A 241 2.57 -11.28 5.32
C GLN A 241 1.81 -10.19 4.54
N LEU A 242 2.48 -9.52 3.59
CA LEU A 242 1.85 -8.53 2.73
C LEU A 242 0.66 -9.15 1.95
N LYS A 243 0.85 -10.32 1.35
CA LYS A 243 -0.20 -11.00 0.60
C LYS A 243 -1.39 -11.34 1.49
N SER A 244 -1.15 -11.89 2.68
CA SER A 244 -2.21 -12.27 3.63
C SER A 244 -2.99 -11.04 4.09
N TYR A 245 -2.31 -9.93 4.41
CA TYR A 245 -2.94 -8.67 4.78
C TYR A 245 -3.85 -8.14 3.65
N LEU A 246 -3.33 -8.03 2.43
CA LEU A 246 -4.09 -7.55 1.28
C LEU A 246 -5.30 -8.44 0.98
N GLN A 247 -5.13 -9.76 1.10
CA GLN A 247 -6.23 -10.72 0.90
C GLN A 247 -7.32 -10.53 1.96
N ALA A 248 -6.95 -10.42 3.24
CA ALA A 248 -7.89 -10.23 4.34
C ALA A 248 -8.69 -8.92 4.18
N VAL A 249 -8.03 -7.83 3.75
CA VAL A 249 -8.72 -6.56 3.46
C VAL A 249 -9.67 -6.70 2.27
N HIS A 250 -9.22 -7.34 1.18
CA HIS A 250 -10.08 -7.55 0.02
C HIS A 250 -11.30 -8.40 0.36
N ASP A 251 -11.11 -9.49 1.11
CA ASP A 251 -12.20 -10.39 1.53
C ASP A 251 -13.22 -9.68 2.42
N ARG A 252 -12.77 -8.71 3.21
CA ARG A 252 -13.65 -7.92 4.09
C ARG A 252 -14.49 -6.90 3.34
N TYR A 253 -13.88 -6.12 2.44
CA TYR A 253 -14.56 -4.96 1.84
C TYR A 253 -15.06 -5.20 0.43
N GLN A 254 -14.57 -6.22 -0.28
CA GLN A 254 -14.94 -6.57 -1.66
C GLN A 254 -14.83 -5.39 -2.64
N LEU A 255 -13.91 -4.45 -2.34
CA LEU A 255 -13.59 -3.29 -3.17
C LEU A 255 -12.19 -3.44 -3.78
N PRO A 256 -11.91 -2.75 -4.90
CA PRO A 256 -10.54 -2.67 -5.42
C PRO A 256 -9.57 -2.12 -4.37
N ILE A 257 -8.33 -2.64 -4.36
CA ILE A 257 -7.28 -2.20 -3.43
C ILE A 257 -6.26 -1.32 -4.15
N TRP A 258 -5.87 -0.23 -3.50
CA TRP A 258 -4.68 0.56 -3.80
C TRP A 258 -3.74 0.50 -2.61
N LEU A 259 -2.60 -0.16 -2.76
CA LEU A 259 -1.54 -0.17 -1.78
C LEU A 259 -0.70 1.10 -1.95
N THR A 260 -1.05 2.15 -1.25
CA THR A 260 -0.50 3.51 -1.48
C THR A 260 0.87 3.71 -0.84
N GLU A 261 1.22 2.90 0.15
CA GLU A 261 2.59 2.84 0.70
C GLU A 261 2.97 1.41 1.02
N PHE A 262 4.17 0.99 0.63
CA PHE A 262 4.77 -0.23 1.15
C PHE A 262 6.29 -0.23 1.04
N ALA A 263 6.94 -0.78 2.05
CA ALA A 263 8.38 -1.03 2.12
C ALA A 263 8.70 -1.98 3.29
N LEU A 264 9.96 -2.40 3.42
CA LEU A 264 10.43 -3.02 4.66
C LEU A 264 10.96 -1.94 5.60
N ILE A 265 10.24 -1.70 6.68
CA ILE A 265 10.65 -0.83 7.79
C ILE A 265 10.09 -1.46 9.06
N ASP A 266 10.93 -1.66 10.05
CA ASP A 266 10.54 -2.15 11.37
C ASP A 266 10.43 -0.97 12.34
N PHE A 267 9.23 -0.80 12.90
CA PHE A 267 8.91 0.24 13.87
C PHE A 267 8.76 -0.30 15.31
N SER A 268 8.94 -1.59 15.54
CA SER A 268 8.62 -2.23 16.83
C SER A 268 9.49 -1.73 17.98
N ASN A 269 10.78 -1.46 17.73
CA ASN A 269 11.74 -0.97 18.71
C ASN A 269 12.59 0.18 18.14
N GLY A 270 11.91 1.26 17.75
CA GLY A 270 12.53 2.33 16.97
C GLY A 270 12.56 1.99 15.49
N VAL A 271 12.96 2.97 14.67
CA VAL A 271 12.97 2.78 13.21
C VAL A 271 14.21 2.00 12.78
N ARG A 272 14.00 0.84 12.16
CA ARG A 272 15.06 0.00 11.60
C ARG A 272 14.78 -0.31 10.14
N PHE A 273 15.84 -0.31 9.34
CA PHE A 273 15.78 -0.63 7.92
C PHE A 273 16.58 -1.90 7.62
N PRO A 274 16.15 -2.72 6.65
CA PRO A 274 17.00 -3.79 6.11
C PRO A 274 18.14 -3.20 5.27
N SER A 275 19.05 -4.04 4.82
CA SER A 275 20.02 -3.63 3.80
C SER A 275 19.33 -3.29 2.47
N GLN A 276 20.00 -2.50 1.62
CA GLN A 276 19.55 -2.21 0.27
C GLN A 276 19.29 -3.49 -0.58
N ALA A 277 20.08 -4.53 -0.35
CA ALA A 277 19.91 -5.80 -1.03
C ALA A 277 18.62 -6.52 -0.61
N GLN A 278 18.32 -6.53 0.69
CA GLN A 278 17.06 -7.09 1.20
C GLN A 278 15.83 -6.31 0.72
N GLN A 279 15.90 -4.97 0.75
CA GLN A 279 14.85 -4.11 0.22
C GLN A 279 14.58 -4.40 -1.28
N ALA A 280 15.64 -4.48 -2.08
CA ALA A 280 15.55 -4.77 -3.52
C ALA A 280 14.98 -6.17 -3.80
N ALA A 281 15.40 -7.17 -3.01
CA ALA A 281 14.86 -8.53 -3.12
C ALA A 281 13.38 -8.58 -2.77
N PHE A 282 12.98 -7.93 -1.66
CA PHE A 282 11.59 -7.81 -1.26
C PHE A 282 10.76 -7.11 -2.35
N LEU A 283 11.18 -5.94 -2.82
CA LEU A 283 10.48 -5.19 -3.87
C LEU A 283 10.25 -6.06 -5.12
N THR A 284 11.28 -6.77 -5.57
CA THR A 284 11.19 -7.66 -6.74
C THR A 284 10.17 -8.78 -6.53
N ALA A 285 10.20 -9.44 -5.38
CA ALA A 285 9.30 -10.53 -5.07
C ALA A 285 7.87 -10.04 -4.82
N ALA A 286 7.72 -8.94 -4.08
CA ALA A 286 6.43 -8.33 -3.79
C ALA A 286 5.72 -7.85 -5.06
N THR A 287 6.41 -7.12 -5.96
CA THR A 287 5.78 -6.63 -7.20
C THR A 287 5.34 -7.77 -8.12
N ARG A 288 6.08 -8.88 -8.14
CA ARG A 288 5.64 -10.10 -8.85
C ARG A 288 4.37 -10.67 -8.23
N MET A 289 4.29 -10.77 -6.91
CA MET A 289 3.11 -11.25 -6.18
C MET A 289 1.92 -10.31 -6.41
N LEU A 290 2.11 -8.99 -6.29
CA LEU A 290 1.09 -7.97 -6.52
C LEU A 290 0.53 -8.03 -7.95
N GLY A 291 1.37 -8.32 -8.94
CA GLY A 291 0.97 -8.51 -10.33
C GLY A 291 -0.04 -9.64 -10.54
N GLY A 292 -0.03 -10.66 -9.68
CA GLY A 292 -0.97 -11.77 -9.70
C GLY A 292 -2.35 -11.51 -9.05
N LEU A 293 -2.52 -10.39 -8.34
CA LEU A 293 -3.77 -10.04 -7.66
C LEU A 293 -4.68 -9.23 -8.58
N SER A 294 -5.74 -9.83 -9.11
CA SER A 294 -6.63 -9.19 -10.10
C SER A 294 -7.39 -7.98 -9.54
N TRP A 295 -7.70 -8.00 -8.26
CA TRP A 295 -8.41 -6.95 -7.54
C TRP A 295 -7.51 -5.83 -7.01
N LEU A 296 -6.18 -5.99 -7.02
CA LEU A 296 -5.24 -4.92 -6.73
C LEU A 296 -5.12 -4.02 -7.96
N GLN A 297 -5.64 -2.80 -7.89
CA GLN A 297 -5.60 -1.87 -9.02
C GLN A 297 -4.29 -1.10 -9.11
N ARG A 298 -3.72 -0.67 -7.96
CA ARG A 298 -2.50 0.13 -7.89
C ARG A 298 -1.66 -0.21 -6.68
N TYR A 299 -0.34 0.03 -6.79
CA TYR A 299 0.59 0.02 -5.67
C TYR A 299 1.59 1.17 -5.80
N ALA A 300 2.07 1.72 -4.70
CA ALA A 300 3.12 2.73 -4.68
C ALA A 300 4.20 2.41 -3.67
N TRP A 301 5.42 2.42 -4.12
CA TRP A 301 6.59 2.25 -3.25
C TRP A 301 6.83 3.50 -2.40
N PHE A 302 7.27 3.32 -1.18
CA PHE A 302 7.66 4.38 -0.27
C PHE A 302 9.17 4.47 -0.17
N GLY A 303 9.90 5.42 -0.83
CA GLY A 303 9.45 6.50 -1.68
C GLY A 303 10.51 6.81 -2.74
N LEU A 304 10.31 7.88 -3.54
CA LEU A 304 11.21 8.20 -4.66
C LEU A 304 12.61 8.65 -4.20
N PRO A 305 12.77 9.66 -3.31
CA PRO A 305 14.10 10.13 -2.90
C PRO A 305 14.78 9.16 -1.93
N ALA A 306 16.10 9.05 -2.08
CA ALA A 306 16.95 8.28 -1.19
C ALA A 306 17.85 9.20 -0.37
N THR A 307 17.98 8.90 0.92
CA THR A 307 18.93 9.50 1.83
C THR A 307 19.99 8.49 2.28
N ASP A 308 20.99 8.94 3.01
CA ASP A 308 21.99 8.02 3.58
C ASP A 308 21.46 7.27 4.82
N LYS A 309 20.32 7.73 5.36
CA LYS A 309 19.73 7.19 6.61
C LYS A 309 18.65 6.15 6.37
N ASP A 310 17.91 6.26 5.23
CA ASP A 310 16.90 5.29 4.87
C ASP A 310 17.41 4.32 3.80
N GLN A 311 16.77 3.16 3.71
CA GLN A 311 17.11 2.13 2.73
C GLN A 311 15.96 1.86 1.76
N THR A 312 14.90 2.67 1.79
CA THR A 312 13.73 2.52 0.93
C THR A 312 13.85 3.31 -0.36
N GLY A 313 14.56 4.45 -0.33
CA GLY A 313 14.62 5.41 -1.42
C GLY A 313 15.14 4.86 -2.74
N LEU A 314 14.47 5.26 -3.83
CA LEU A 314 14.78 4.76 -5.16
C LEU A 314 15.93 5.52 -5.85
N PHE A 315 16.01 6.83 -5.65
CA PHE A 315 16.98 7.70 -6.35
C PHE A 315 17.67 8.67 -5.40
N ARG A 316 19.00 8.79 -5.51
CA ARG A 316 19.81 9.79 -4.78
C ARG A 316 19.75 11.19 -5.40
N ASN A 317 19.53 11.23 -6.72
CA ASN A 317 19.34 12.43 -7.52
C ASN A 317 18.57 12.05 -8.79
N GLY A 318 18.46 12.96 -9.74
CA GLY A 318 17.70 12.73 -10.98
C GLY A 318 18.09 11.49 -11.79
N SER A 319 19.34 11.02 -11.68
CA SER A 319 19.89 9.95 -12.54
C SER A 319 20.42 8.74 -11.77
N THR A 320 20.74 8.88 -10.49
CA THR A 320 21.43 7.84 -9.72
C THR A 320 20.44 6.96 -8.96
N ALA A 321 20.04 5.85 -9.58
CA ALA A 321 19.21 4.84 -8.92
C ALA A 321 20.01 4.05 -7.88
N THR A 322 19.37 3.79 -6.72
CA THR A 322 19.85 2.86 -5.70
C THR A 322 19.71 1.40 -6.16
N ALA A 323 20.11 0.43 -5.35
CA ALA A 323 19.80 -0.98 -5.64
C ALA A 323 18.28 -1.21 -5.69
N VAL A 324 17.55 -0.59 -4.76
CA VAL A 324 16.07 -0.65 -4.73
C VAL A 324 15.47 0.05 -5.95
N GLY A 325 16.03 1.21 -6.35
CA GLY A 325 15.62 1.93 -7.55
C GLY A 325 15.77 1.11 -8.83
N ARG A 326 16.88 0.38 -8.98
CA ARG A 326 17.06 -0.54 -10.12
C ARG A 326 16.07 -1.70 -10.11
N ALA A 327 15.78 -2.26 -8.93
CA ALA A 327 14.76 -3.29 -8.79
C ALA A 327 13.36 -2.74 -9.14
N TYR A 328 13.07 -1.51 -8.71
CA TYR A 328 11.80 -0.84 -9.05
C TYR A 328 11.68 -0.55 -10.56
N GLN A 329 12.75 -0.09 -11.21
CA GLN A 329 12.77 0.12 -12.67
C GLN A 329 12.48 -1.19 -13.43
N ALA A 330 13.01 -2.31 -12.96
CA ALA A 330 12.81 -3.63 -13.56
C ALA A 330 11.42 -4.23 -13.30
N ALA A 331 10.69 -3.75 -12.28
CA ALA A 331 9.34 -4.21 -11.94
C ALA A 331 8.33 -3.81 -13.03
N ARG A 332 7.45 -4.76 -13.41
CA ARG A 332 6.45 -4.63 -14.48
C ARG A 332 5.04 -4.64 -13.93
#